data_987b069c3b5ce6cb6200f185f38f845c
#
_entry.id   987b069c3b5ce6cb6200f185f38f845c
#
_cell.length_a   1.000
_cell.length_b   1.000
_cell.length_c   1.000
_cell.angle_alpha   90.00
_cell.angle_beta   90.00
_cell.angle_gamma   90.00
#
_symmetry.space_group_name_H-M   'P 1'
#
loop_
_entity.id
_entity.type
_entity.pdbx_description
1 polymer ?
#
loop_
_entity_poly.entity_id
_entity_poly.type
_entity_poly.pdbx_seq_one_letter_code
_entity_poly.pdbx_strand_id
1 'polypeptide(L)'
;MRRRALLASVPGALAGLAGCSFDTLGADETDNVTPAPRPDQSPTDANDSRTETSTDTGDPPRPENPTTVVELETGPRTYALSSPGLHTDDRARIRLWFDRTATASYPATLRGWLQNGNEFENTFRTEWIPGVGRTHSRQPSGYDHEARLHLAPTVNNELAAEVPSLGRTDEGYWCVDDVGPWMPETYRLNPGEWVKLEYALVGEPNQSGRPTGTYEFRGQGESLSVTVWDTGSPGPETDSRFAGRSLPPFPGDGGVQWFHEAGRATTAFVRPGTERAELDAQVGFEMVNNSHERLRCGHWNLYKLVDGEWFHIAPTGHTADCRILMPGGQEQWGLRAFNGPAVGCSTGDCNCDGLTQGYLGGGEYAIVAGYGQATTESGALVALVGDRAAVTPVDGVSTVRDGDTVTVTTGRHGDGEQPPDATFSLARADSAGERVIAEQVMTSGRFATYEGGLRNALPFLTDGVSRVVVETDERAVDGVLGYDTNSRRFRFRGQAYEVVRCRSDI
;
A
#
# COMPACT_ATOMS: atom_id res chain seq x y z
N MET A 1 -6.79 -8.93 -55.47
CA MET A 1 -8.08 -8.19 -55.47
C MET A 1 -7.97 -7.01 -54.49
N ARG A 2 -8.16 -5.81 -55.03
CA ARG A 2 -8.05 -4.53 -54.31
C ARG A 2 -9.25 -4.33 -53.38
N ARG A 3 -9.03 -3.79 -52.17
CA ARG A 3 -9.96 -2.83 -51.49
C ARG A 3 -9.20 -1.98 -50.49
N ARG A 4 -9.29 -0.82 -50.71
CA ARG A 4 -9.02 0.55 -50.40
C ARG A 4 -9.28 0.91 -48.91
N ALA A 5 -8.34 1.69 -48.43
CA ALA A 5 -8.39 2.49 -47.19
C ALA A 5 -9.46 3.58 -47.24
N LEU A 6 -9.97 3.93 -46.08
CA LEU A 6 -10.63 5.23 -45.82
C LEU A 6 -10.03 5.83 -44.54
N LEU A 7 -9.28 6.88 -44.77
CA LEU A 7 -8.86 7.85 -43.75
C LEU A 7 -10.07 8.74 -43.38
N ALA A 8 -10.35 8.91 -42.12
CA ALA A 8 -11.16 9.99 -41.61
C ALA A 8 -10.36 10.74 -40.52
N SER A 9 -9.95 11.91 -40.92
CA SER A 9 -9.36 12.97 -40.05
C SER A 9 -10.44 13.65 -39.23
N VAL A 10 -10.20 13.84 -37.94
CA VAL A 10 -10.97 14.75 -37.06
C VAL A 10 -9.97 15.67 -36.36
N PRO A 11 -10.23 16.98 -36.34
CA PRO A 11 -9.29 17.99 -35.86
C PRO A 11 -9.34 18.15 -34.33
N GLY A 12 -8.22 18.63 -33.78
CA GLY A 12 -7.98 18.83 -32.37
C GLY A 12 -8.82 19.95 -31.75
N ALA A 13 -9.06 19.78 -30.48
CA ALA A 13 -9.41 20.87 -29.56
C ALA A 13 -8.45 20.83 -28.38
N LEU A 14 -7.59 21.82 -28.34
CA LEU A 14 -6.80 22.22 -27.16
C LEU A 14 -7.78 22.74 -26.08
N ALA A 15 -7.81 22.10 -24.93
CA ALA A 15 -8.42 22.67 -23.75
C ALA A 15 -7.41 22.68 -22.61
N GLY A 16 -7.30 23.83 -22.00
CA GLY A 16 -6.26 24.35 -21.17
C GLY A 16 -6.00 23.60 -19.85
N LEU A 17 -4.76 23.71 -19.48
CA LEU A 17 -4.22 23.46 -18.16
C LEU A 17 -4.81 24.47 -17.15
N ALA A 18 -5.67 24.01 -16.26
CA ALA A 18 -6.00 24.74 -15.05
C ALA A 18 -5.04 24.26 -13.95
N GLY A 19 -4.08 25.10 -13.61
CA GLY A 19 -3.24 24.93 -12.43
C GLY A 19 -4.07 25.15 -11.18
N CYS A 20 -4.08 24.20 -10.25
CA CYS A 20 -4.54 24.41 -8.88
C CYS A 20 -3.36 24.93 -8.07
N SER A 21 -3.34 26.23 -7.81
CA SER A 21 -2.54 26.84 -6.76
C SER A 21 -3.21 26.56 -5.42
N PHE A 22 -2.45 26.00 -4.48
CA PHE A 22 -2.84 25.92 -3.08
C PHE A 22 -2.69 27.32 -2.46
N ASP A 23 -3.80 28.01 -2.27
CA ASP A 23 -3.87 29.16 -1.38
C ASP A 23 -4.13 28.68 0.05
N THR A 24 -3.22 29.02 0.92
CA THR A 24 -3.38 29.01 2.37
C THR A 24 -4.47 30.02 2.75
N LEU A 25 -5.67 29.52 3.03
CA LEU A 25 -6.71 30.36 3.62
C LEU A 25 -6.50 30.47 5.12
N GLY A 26 -6.25 31.72 5.51
CA GLY A 26 -6.24 32.17 6.89
C GLY A 26 -7.63 32.04 7.52
N ALA A 27 -7.59 31.90 8.84
CA ALA A 27 -8.76 31.96 9.70
C ALA A 27 -9.46 33.31 9.53
N ASP A 28 -10.76 33.27 9.21
CA ASP A 28 -11.64 34.42 9.44
C ASP A 28 -13.09 34.00 9.70
N GLU A 29 -13.55 34.53 10.80
CA GLU A 29 -14.90 34.96 11.19
C GLU A 29 -16.02 33.91 11.20
N THR A 30 -16.36 33.54 12.41
CA THR A 30 -17.62 32.92 12.83
C THR A 30 -18.80 33.87 12.56
N ASP A 31 -19.55 33.61 11.51
CA ASP A 31 -20.89 34.13 11.39
C ASP A 31 -21.83 33.43 12.37
N ASN A 32 -22.23 34.19 13.38
CA ASN A 32 -23.16 33.82 14.43
C ASN A 32 -24.57 33.84 13.87
N VAL A 33 -25.03 32.73 13.27
CA VAL A 33 -26.42 32.56 12.83
C VAL A 33 -27.26 32.17 14.04
N THR A 34 -28.01 33.13 14.55
CA THR A 34 -29.02 32.91 15.60
C THR A 34 -30.13 32.01 15.06
N PRO A 35 -30.42 30.85 15.69
CA PRO A 35 -31.51 29.96 15.28
C PRO A 35 -32.87 30.65 15.51
N ALA A 36 -33.79 30.50 14.54
CA ALA A 36 -35.17 30.97 14.64
C ALA A 36 -35.90 30.32 15.83
N PRO A 37 -36.78 31.05 16.53
CA PRO A 37 -37.52 30.53 17.67
C PRO A 37 -38.51 29.44 17.24
N ARG A 38 -38.55 28.35 18.00
CA ARG A 38 -39.40 27.16 17.82
C ARG A 38 -40.83 27.51 18.18
N PRO A 39 -41.86 27.08 17.45
CA PRO A 39 -43.25 27.27 17.85
C PRO A 39 -43.58 26.38 19.08
N ASP A 40 -44.27 26.98 20.05
CA ASP A 40 -44.78 26.32 21.26
C ASP A 40 -45.72 25.15 20.88
N GLN A 41 -45.32 23.94 21.29
CA GLN A 41 -46.23 22.80 21.34
C GLN A 41 -46.57 22.49 22.82
N SER A 42 -47.83 22.67 23.15
CA SER A 42 -48.39 22.27 24.44
C SER A 42 -48.32 20.73 24.61
N PRO A 43 -48.10 20.27 25.82
CA PRO A 43 -47.97 18.81 26.07
C PRO A 43 -49.34 18.14 26.00
N THR A 44 -49.45 17.13 25.14
CA THR A 44 -50.54 16.14 25.20
C THR A 44 -49.99 14.92 25.93
N ASP A 45 -50.57 14.64 27.09
CA ASP A 45 -50.25 13.43 27.88
C ASP A 45 -50.56 12.16 27.09
N ALA A 46 -49.52 11.46 26.66
CA ALA A 46 -49.56 10.07 26.26
C ALA A 46 -48.61 9.29 27.18
N ASN A 47 -49.21 8.48 28.01
CA ASN A 47 -48.55 7.55 28.92
C ASN A 47 -47.79 6.49 28.11
N ASP A 48 -46.50 6.72 27.84
CA ASP A 48 -45.62 5.82 27.11
C ASP A 48 -44.65 5.21 28.12
N SER A 49 -44.84 3.93 28.37
CA SER A 49 -43.94 3.12 29.22
C SER A 49 -42.62 2.95 28.51
N ARG A 50 -41.75 3.96 28.61
CA ARG A 50 -40.33 3.85 28.15
C ARG A 50 -39.60 2.93 29.09
N THR A 51 -39.16 1.81 28.58
CA THR A 51 -37.98 1.11 29.11
C THR A 51 -36.82 2.10 29.05
N GLU A 52 -36.34 2.53 30.21
CA GLU A 52 -35.14 3.39 30.30
C GLU A 52 -33.96 2.62 29.72
N THR A 53 -33.61 2.87 28.47
CA THR A 53 -32.35 2.45 27.88
C THR A 53 -31.25 3.26 28.58
N SER A 54 -30.33 2.61 29.25
CA SER A 54 -29.20 3.27 29.90
C SER A 54 -28.29 3.89 28.85
N THR A 55 -28.47 5.17 28.59
CA THR A 55 -27.60 5.94 27.68
C THR A 55 -26.30 6.26 28.42
N ASP A 56 -25.20 5.70 27.94
CA ASP A 56 -23.86 5.95 28.48
C ASP A 56 -23.26 7.18 27.77
N THR A 57 -22.87 8.19 28.52
CA THR A 57 -22.23 9.42 28.03
C THR A 57 -20.70 9.37 28.12
N GLY A 58 -20.15 8.22 28.49
CA GLY A 58 -18.71 7.97 28.50
C GLY A 58 -18.13 7.69 27.08
N ASP A 59 -16.81 7.60 26.99
CA ASP A 59 -16.19 7.12 25.75
C ASP A 59 -16.62 5.66 25.48
N PRO A 60 -17.09 5.35 24.26
CA PRO A 60 -17.51 4.00 23.94
C PRO A 60 -16.36 2.99 24.00
N PRO A 61 -16.63 1.74 24.37
CA PRO A 61 -15.60 0.73 24.53
C PRO A 61 -14.83 0.52 23.21
N ARG A 62 -13.50 0.48 23.31
CA ARG A 62 -12.59 0.23 22.19
C ARG A 62 -11.69 -0.93 22.56
N PRO A 63 -11.84 -2.11 21.96
CA PRO A 63 -10.88 -3.18 22.14
C PRO A 63 -9.50 -2.74 21.61
N GLU A 64 -8.44 -3.03 22.32
CA GLU A 64 -7.06 -2.72 21.89
C GLU A 64 -6.73 -3.43 20.57
N ASN A 65 -7.16 -4.69 20.45
CA ASN A 65 -6.97 -5.50 19.23
C ASN A 65 -8.34 -6.05 18.78
N PRO A 66 -9.10 -5.31 17.96
CA PRO A 66 -10.37 -5.79 17.46
C PRO A 66 -10.17 -7.00 16.55
N THR A 67 -10.94 -8.06 16.75
CA THR A 67 -10.96 -9.19 15.82
C THR A 67 -11.57 -8.74 14.51
N THR A 68 -10.85 -8.94 13.42
CA THR A 68 -11.21 -8.45 12.09
C THR A 68 -11.45 -9.56 11.09
N VAL A 69 -10.98 -10.75 11.40
CA VAL A 69 -11.09 -11.95 10.60
C VAL A 69 -11.68 -13.08 11.44
N VAL A 70 -12.71 -13.76 10.93
CA VAL A 70 -13.34 -14.91 11.56
C VAL A 70 -13.58 -16.00 10.55
N GLU A 71 -13.60 -17.25 11.02
CA GLU A 71 -13.92 -18.41 10.20
C GLU A 71 -15.44 -18.53 10.01
N LEU A 72 -15.84 -19.04 8.85
CA LEU A 72 -17.22 -19.39 8.57
C LEU A 72 -17.59 -20.76 9.14
N GLU A 73 -18.89 -21.01 9.18
CA GLU A 73 -19.50 -22.24 9.68
C GLU A 73 -19.08 -23.49 8.90
N THR A 74 -18.67 -23.33 7.65
CA THR A 74 -18.29 -24.45 6.79
C THR A 74 -17.09 -24.12 5.91
N GLY A 75 -16.13 -25.00 5.88
CA GLY A 75 -15.01 -24.95 4.94
C GLY A 75 -13.99 -23.87 5.21
N PRO A 76 -13.07 -23.65 4.26
CA PRO A 76 -11.91 -22.77 4.44
C PRO A 76 -12.21 -21.31 4.14
N ARG A 77 -13.42 -20.82 4.36
CA ARG A 77 -13.80 -19.44 4.08
C ARG A 77 -13.69 -18.57 5.32
N THR A 78 -13.35 -17.34 5.13
CA THR A 78 -13.23 -16.37 6.21
C THR A 78 -13.93 -15.07 5.88
N TYR A 79 -14.36 -14.33 6.89
CA TYR A 79 -14.85 -12.97 6.75
C TYR A 79 -13.74 -11.98 7.10
N ALA A 80 -13.73 -10.85 6.41
CA ALA A 80 -12.94 -9.70 6.80
C ALA A 80 -13.80 -8.44 6.83
N LEU A 81 -13.70 -7.68 7.91
CA LEU A 81 -14.40 -6.43 8.08
C LEU A 81 -13.52 -5.27 7.62
N SER A 82 -13.98 -4.49 6.63
CA SER A 82 -13.28 -3.28 6.18
C SER A 82 -13.73 -2.07 6.97
N SER A 83 -12.79 -1.17 7.28
CA SER A 83 -13.07 0.13 7.90
C SER A 83 -14.00 0.04 9.12
N PRO A 84 -13.58 -0.58 10.22
CA PRO A 84 -14.42 -0.75 11.40
C PRO A 84 -14.83 0.58 12.06
N GLY A 85 -14.17 1.70 11.71
CA GLY A 85 -14.52 3.04 12.16
C GLY A 85 -14.94 3.92 10.98
N LEU A 86 -16.24 4.15 10.84
CA LEU A 86 -16.83 5.04 9.84
C LEU A 86 -17.44 6.28 10.52
N HIS A 87 -17.53 7.37 9.78
CA HIS A 87 -18.34 8.52 10.17
C HIS A 87 -19.04 9.07 8.94
N THR A 88 -20.30 9.46 9.12
CA THR A 88 -21.12 10.07 8.09
C THR A 88 -20.95 11.59 8.05
N ASP A 89 -21.44 12.25 7.02
CA ASP A 89 -21.39 13.72 6.88
C ASP A 89 -22.09 14.44 8.05
N ASP A 90 -23.17 13.84 8.57
CA ASP A 90 -23.89 14.32 9.76
C ASP A 90 -23.24 13.89 11.10
N ARG A 91 -21.99 13.37 11.04
CA ARG A 91 -21.16 12.97 12.18
C ARG A 91 -21.72 11.82 13.03
N ALA A 92 -22.52 10.94 12.46
CA ALA A 92 -22.73 9.62 13.05
C ALA A 92 -21.41 8.85 12.98
N ARG A 93 -20.89 8.42 14.09
CA ARG A 93 -19.68 7.59 14.18
C ARG A 93 -20.08 6.16 14.45
N ILE A 94 -19.56 5.23 13.66
CA ILE A 94 -19.78 3.79 13.84
C ILE A 94 -18.46 3.11 14.01
N ARG A 95 -18.43 2.11 14.89
CA ARG A 95 -17.34 1.16 14.98
C ARG A 95 -17.89 -0.23 15.18
N LEU A 96 -17.44 -1.18 14.33
CA LEU A 96 -17.82 -2.60 14.40
C LEU A 96 -16.56 -3.46 14.36
N TRP A 97 -16.61 -4.61 15.04
CA TRP A 97 -15.58 -5.64 15.00
C TRP A 97 -16.22 -7.00 15.20
N PHE A 98 -15.57 -8.08 14.79
CA PHE A 98 -16.05 -9.42 15.07
C PHE A 98 -15.86 -9.78 16.54
N ASP A 99 -16.92 -10.30 17.16
CA ASP A 99 -16.89 -10.80 18.53
C ASP A 99 -16.62 -12.32 18.56
N ARG A 100 -17.23 -13.04 17.62
CA ARG A 100 -17.05 -14.49 17.52
C ARG A 100 -17.19 -15.00 16.10
N THR A 101 -16.54 -16.12 15.84
CA THR A 101 -16.65 -16.90 14.61
C THR A 101 -17.98 -17.63 14.53
N ALA A 102 -18.39 -18.03 13.32
CA ALA A 102 -19.56 -18.90 13.15
C ALA A 102 -19.26 -20.33 13.57
N THR A 103 -20.27 -20.97 14.16
CA THR A 103 -20.24 -22.37 14.56
C THR A 103 -21.56 -23.06 14.20
N ALA A 104 -21.66 -24.35 14.50
CA ALA A 104 -22.94 -25.07 14.38
C ALA A 104 -24.03 -24.53 15.29
N SER A 105 -23.68 -23.81 16.37
CA SER A 105 -24.62 -23.37 17.40
C SER A 105 -25.00 -21.89 17.29
N TYR A 106 -24.20 -21.07 16.62
CA TYR A 106 -24.44 -19.63 16.43
C TYR A 106 -23.69 -19.07 15.22
N PRO A 107 -24.23 -18.01 14.58
CA PRO A 107 -23.57 -17.34 13.46
C PRO A 107 -22.36 -16.50 13.89
N ALA A 108 -21.54 -16.07 12.94
CA ALA A 108 -20.54 -15.04 13.17
C ALA A 108 -21.22 -13.76 13.67
N THR A 109 -20.66 -13.15 14.70
CA THR A 109 -21.26 -12.01 15.39
C THR A 109 -20.34 -10.82 15.36
N LEU A 110 -20.89 -9.66 15.01
CA LEU A 110 -20.23 -8.36 15.11
C LEU A 110 -20.76 -7.61 16.32
N ARG A 111 -19.85 -6.93 17.03
CA ARG A 111 -20.17 -5.96 18.08
C ARG A 111 -19.64 -4.60 17.73
N GLY A 112 -20.26 -3.59 18.31
CA GLY A 112 -19.81 -2.23 18.14
C GLY A 112 -20.74 -1.23 18.77
N TRP A 113 -20.68 -0.02 18.26
CA TRP A 113 -21.46 1.10 18.71
C TRP A 113 -21.72 2.12 17.61
N LEU A 114 -22.81 2.88 17.78
CA LEU A 114 -23.12 4.11 17.06
C LEU A 114 -23.05 5.27 18.04
N GLN A 115 -22.32 6.34 17.72
CA GLN A 115 -22.14 7.52 18.55
C GLN A 115 -22.50 8.81 17.80
N ASN A 116 -23.12 9.76 18.50
CA ASN A 116 -23.26 11.12 18.01
C ASN A 116 -21.93 11.88 18.18
N GLY A 117 -21.26 12.20 17.10
CA GLY A 117 -20.02 12.98 17.07
C GLY A 117 -20.23 14.51 17.06
N ASN A 118 -21.48 15.01 17.13
CA ASN A 118 -21.80 16.42 17.21
C ASN A 118 -21.75 16.92 18.66
N GLU A 119 -21.58 18.23 18.82
CA GLU A 119 -21.66 18.94 20.09
C GLU A 119 -23.14 19.28 20.50
N PHE A 120 -24.09 18.88 19.68
CA PHE A 120 -25.52 19.05 19.87
C PHE A 120 -26.26 17.74 19.65
N GLU A 121 -27.45 17.67 20.21
CA GLU A 121 -28.38 16.55 19.99
C GLU A 121 -28.73 16.44 18.50
N ASN A 122 -28.67 15.24 17.95
CA ASN A 122 -29.01 14.99 16.54
C ASN A 122 -29.94 13.78 16.40
N THR A 123 -30.78 13.85 15.37
CA THR A 123 -31.63 12.74 14.96
C THR A 123 -31.12 12.20 13.63
N PHE A 124 -30.54 11.03 13.66
CA PHE A 124 -29.94 10.39 12.51
C PHE A 124 -30.97 9.58 11.73
N ARG A 125 -30.92 9.65 10.41
CA ARG A 125 -31.61 8.70 9.53
C ARG A 125 -30.80 7.43 9.42
N THR A 126 -31.32 6.33 9.94
CA THR A 126 -30.57 5.08 10.03
C THR A 126 -30.20 4.52 8.64
N GLU A 127 -31.05 4.71 7.62
CA GLU A 127 -30.78 4.29 6.24
C GLU A 127 -29.53 4.95 5.61
N TRP A 128 -29.09 6.11 6.17
CA TRP A 128 -27.89 6.80 5.72
C TRP A 128 -26.61 6.26 6.35
N ILE A 129 -26.76 5.47 7.40
CA ILE A 129 -25.65 4.94 8.16
C ILE A 129 -25.35 3.50 7.66
N PRO A 130 -24.13 3.23 7.12
CA PRO A 130 -23.77 1.92 6.61
C PRO A 130 -23.92 0.82 7.67
N GLY A 131 -24.58 -0.27 7.31
CA GLY A 131 -24.79 -1.42 8.21
C GLY A 131 -25.80 -1.19 9.34
N VAL A 132 -26.43 0.00 9.43
CA VAL A 132 -27.48 0.26 10.43
C VAL A 132 -28.86 0.14 9.78
N GLY A 133 -29.32 1.13 9.03
CA GLY A 133 -30.66 1.09 8.44
C GLY A 133 -30.79 0.12 7.26
N ARG A 134 -29.76 0.05 6.42
CA ARG A 134 -29.66 -0.96 5.36
C ARG A 134 -28.82 -2.13 5.86
N THR A 135 -29.49 -3.08 6.46
CA THR A 135 -28.87 -4.27 7.07
C THR A 135 -28.50 -5.36 6.05
N HIS A 136 -28.80 -5.17 4.76
CA HIS A 136 -28.40 -6.07 3.69
C HIS A 136 -27.30 -5.45 2.82
N SER A 137 -26.39 -6.28 2.35
CA SER A 137 -25.34 -5.88 1.43
C SER A 137 -25.86 -5.71 0.01
N ARG A 138 -25.07 -5.04 -0.85
CA ARG A 138 -25.20 -5.24 -2.29
C ARG A 138 -24.59 -6.58 -2.68
N GLN A 139 -24.99 -7.06 -3.86
CA GLN A 139 -24.31 -8.16 -4.53
C GLN A 139 -22.87 -7.72 -4.85
N PRO A 140 -21.87 -8.58 -4.66
CA PRO A 140 -20.50 -8.27 -5.06
C PRO A 140 -20.39 -8.03 -6.56
N SER A 141 -19.76 -6.93 -6.95
CA SER A 141 -19.53 -6.63 -8.37
C SER A 141 -18.43 -7.52 -8.96
N GLY A 142 -18.64 -8.00 -10.18
CA GLY A 142 -17.66 -8.82 -10.90
C GLY A 142 -17.69 -10.31 -10.55
N TYR A 143 -18.70 -10.78 -9.83
CA TYR A 143 -18.89 -12.19 -9.48
C TYR A 143 -20.16 -12.75 -10.11
N ASP A 144 -20.14 -14.03 -10.47
CA ASP A 144 -21.25 -14.75 -11.13
C ASP A 144 -22.34 -15.24 -10.13
N HIS A 145 -22.63 -14.47 -9.08
CA HIS A 145 -23.64 -14.82 -8.11
C HIS A 145 -24.40 -13.59 -7.59
N GLU A 146 -25.63 -13.83 -7.17
CA GLU A 146 -26.53 -12.81 -6.62
C GLU A 146 -26.62 -12.82 -5.09
N ALA A 147 -25.77 -13.57 -4.41
CA ALA A 147 -25.79 -13.73 -2.97
C ALA A 147 -25.59 -12.38 -2.24
N ARG A 148 -26.28 -12.23 -1.12
CA ARG A 148 -26.17 -11.09 -0.21
C ARG A 148 -25.90 -11.58 1.21
N LEU A 149 -25.28 -10.71 1.98
CA LEU A 149 -25.13 -10.87 3.42
C LEU A 149 -26.05 -9.89 4.16
N HIS A 150 -26.51 -10.30 5.32
CA HIS A 150 -27.31 -9.49 6.21
C HIS A 150 -26.60 -9.30 7.55
N LEU A 151 -26.68 -8.08 8.08
CA LEU A 151 -26.37 -7.75 9.46
C LEU A 151 -27.67 -7.83 10.26
N ALA A 152 -28.03 -9.03 10.69
CA ALA A 152 -29.24 -9.29 11.45
C ALA A 152 -29.04 -8.85 12.91
N PRO A 153 -29.79 -7.86 13.45
CA PRO A 153 -29.62 -7.44 14.82
C PRO A 153 -29.96 -8.58 15.78
N THR A 154 -29.18 -8.69 16.87
CA THR A 154 -29.44 -9.66 17.93
C THR A 154 -30.24 -9.01 19.07
N VAL A 155 -30.63 -9.78 20.06
CA VAL A 155 -31.30 -9.30 21.28
C VAL A 155 -30.43 -8.33 22.10
N ASN A 156 -29.12 -8.26 21.81
CA ASN A 156 -28.18 -7.34 22.47
C ASN A 156 -27.96 -6.06 21.65
N ASN A 157 -28.66 -5.86 20.55
CA ASN A 157 -28.60 -4.62 19.76
C ASN A 157 -29.63 -3.64 20.32
N GLU A 158 -29.14 -2.58 20.97
CA GLU A 158 -30.01 -1.60 21.65
C GLU A 158 -30.75 -0.68 20.68
N LEU A 159 -30.36 -0.67 19.41
CA LEU A 159 -31.01 0.12 18.35
C LEU A 159 -32.12 -0.66 17.64
N ALA A 160 -32.16 -1.98 17.75
CA ALA A 160 -33.08 -2.81 16.98
C ALA A 160 -34.55 -2.56 17.35
N ALA A 161 -35.37 -2.29 16.33
CA ALA A 161 -36.83 -2.25 16.48
C ALA A 161 -37.44 -3.66 16.49
N GLU A 162 -36.79 -4.59 15.77
CA GLU A 162 -37.17 -5.99 15.68
C GLU A 162 -35.92 -6.86 15.61
N VAL A 163 -35.97 -8.03 16.23
CA VAL A 163 -34.92 -9.07 16.14
C VAL A 163 -35.40 -10.19 15.24
N PRO A 164 -34.79 -10.43 14.08
CA PRO A 164 -35.21 -11.47 13.17
C PRO A 164 -34.93 -12.87 13.71
N SER A 165 -35.74 -13.83 13.29
CA SER A 165 -35.44 -15.25 13.48
C SER A 165 -34.34 -15.69 12.54
N LEU A 166 -33.45 -16.56 13.03
CA LEU A 166 -32.35 -17.12 12.27
C LEU A 166 -32.54 -18.64 12.15
N GLY A 167 -32.39 -19.12 10.94
CA GLY A 167 -32.39 -20.54 10.62
C GLY A 167 -31.05 -21.03 10.12
N ARG A 168 -30.95 -22.34 9.87
CA ARG A 168 -29.84 -22.96 9.16
C ARG A 168 -30.35 -23.74 7.98
N THR A 169 -29.65 -23.63 6.86
CA THR A 169 -29.90 -24.49 5.70
C THR A 169 -29.52 -25.95 6.01
N ASP A 170 -29.99 -26.89 5.21
CA ASP A 170 -29.60 -28.31 5.31
C ASP A 170 -28.09 -28.51 5.18
N GLU A 171 -27.41 -27.60 4.48
CA GLU A 171 -25.95 -27.58 4.30
C GLU A 171 -25.22 -26.91 5.47
N GLY A 172 -25.94 -26.34 6.44
CA GLY A 172 -25.39 -25.81 7.67
C GLY A 172 -25.08 -24.32 7.67
N TYR A 173 -25.51 -23.56 6.66
CA TYR A 173 -25.30 -22.11 6.59
C TYR A 173 -26.38 -21.34 7.38
N TRP A 174 -25.95 -20.32 8.11
CA TRP A 174 -26.86 -19.45 8.83
C TRP A 174 -27.54 -18.44 7.90
N CYS A 175 -28.87 -18.33 7.99
CA CYS A 175 -29.67 -17.42 7.19
C CYS A 175 -30.70 -16.72 8.07
N VAL A 176 -31.21 -15.57 7.62
CA VAL A 176 -32.46 -15.03 8.15
C VAL A 176 -33.66 -15.86 7.63
N ASP A 177 -34.66 -16.02 8.45
CA ASP A 177 -35.89 -16.71 8.02
C ASP A 177 -36.73 -15.78 7.14
N ASP A 178 -36.76 -14.50 7.45
CA ASP A 178 -37.45 -13.45 6.69
C ASP A 178 -36.68 -12.12 6.74
N VAL A 179 -36.88 -11.28 5.73
CA VAL A 179 -36.25 -9.96 5.62
C VAL A 179 -37.26 -8.87 5.94
N GLY A 180 -36.99 -8.07 6.95
CA GLY A 180 -37.82 -6.98 7.39
C GLY A 180 -37.10 -5.69 7.75
N PRO A 181 -37.83 -4.63 8.10
CA PRO A 181 -37.26 -3.39 8.59
C PRO A 181 -36.89 -3.52 10.08
N TRP A 182 -35.79 -4.21 10.36
CA TRP A 182 -35.36 -4.51 11.74
C TRP A 182 -34.88 -3.30 12.54
N MET A 183 -34.56 -2.21 11.86
CA MET A 183 -34.02 -1.00 12.47
C MET A 183 -35.05 0.14 12.36
N PRO A 184 -35.11 1.08 13.33
CA PRO A 184 -36.01 2.23 13.24
C PRO A 184 -35.55 3.15 12.09
N GLU A 185 -36.47 3.92 11.49
CA GLU A 185 -36.17 4.88 10.42
C GLU A 185 -35.23 6.00 10.89
N THR A 186 -35.41 6.43 12.14
CA THR A 186 -34.62 7.49 12.74
C THR A 186 -34.25 7.13 14.17
N TYR A 187 -33.08 7.64 14.63
CA TYR A 187 -32.65 7.47 16.00
C TYR A 187 -32.03 8.76 16.52
N ARG A 188 -32.39 9.16 17.75
CA ARG A 188 -31.98 10.41 18.39
C ARG A 188 -30.93 10.13 19.44
N LEU A 189 -29.81 10.86 19.39
CA LEU A 189 -28.71 10.78 20.34
C LEU A 189 -28.31 12.17 20.81
N ASN A 190 -28.06 12.33 22.11
CA ASN A 190 -27.46 13.52 22.71
C ASN A 190 -26.00 13.70 22.26
N PRO A 191 -25.36 14.86 22.50
CA PRO A 191 -23.96 15.07 22.22
C PRO A 191 -23.07 14.01 22.89
N GLY A 192 -22.23 13.31 22.10
CA GLY A 192 -21.33 12.28 22.61
C GLY A 192 -21.99 10.97 23.05
N GLU A 193 -23.33 10.92 23.11
CA GLU A 193 -24.07 9.71 23.47
C GLU A 193 -23.84 8.60 22.43
N TRP A 194 -23.76 7.37 22.90
CA TRP A 194 -23.60 6.21 22.06
C TRP A 194 -24.56 5.08 22.44
N VAL A 195 -24.80 4.20 21.47
CA VAL A 195 -25.69 3.03 21.61
C VAL A 195 -24.95 1.78 21.15
N LYS A 196 -25.14 0.68 21.86
CA LYS A 196 -24.51 -0.60 21.54
C LYS A 196 -25.17 -1.24 20.33
N LEU A 197 -24.32 -1.76 19.43
CA LEU A 197 -24.73 -2.54 18.28
C LEU A 197 -24.22 -3.99 18.41
N GLU A 198 -25.09 -4.95 18.07
CA GLU A 198 -24.68 -6.34 17.91
C GLU A 198 -25.48 -6.97 16.76
N TYR A 199 -24.74 -7.60 15.84
CA TYR A 199 -25.31 -8.23 14.65
C TYR A 199 -24.82 -9.65 14.46
N ALA A 200 -25.69 -10.53 13.98
CA ALA A 200 -25.31 -11.77 13.34
C ALA A 200 -25.04 -11.52 11.85
N LEU A 201 -23.94 -12.01 11.33
CA LEU A 201 -23.63 -11.98 9.90
C LEU A 201 -24.13 -13.27 9.26
N VAL A 202 -25.16 -13.16 8.43
CA VAL A 202 -25.93 -14.29 7.89
C VAL A 202 -26.28 -14.08 6.42
N GLY A 203 -26.72 -15.13 5.73
CA GLY A 203 -27.23 -15.06 4.36
C GLY A 203 -28.69 -14.68 4.26
N GLU A 204 -29.16 -14.52 3.01
CA GLU A 204 -30.58 -14.39 2.67
C GLU A 204 -31.35 -15.67 3.03
N PRO A 205 -32.69 -15.61 3.10
CA PRO A 205 -33.51 -16.81 3.29
C PRO A 205 -33.17 -17.90 2.27
N ASN A 206 -32.91 -19.09 2.76
CA ASN A 206 -32.54 -20.27 1.96
C ASN A 206 -31.26 -20.16 1.14
N GLN A 207 -30.42 -19.17 1.40
CA GLN A 207 -29.13 -19.03 0.71
C GLN A 207 -28.15 -20.11 1.17
N SER A 208 -27.77 -20.98 0.25
CA SER A 208 -26.70 -21.95 0.44
C SER A 208 -25.36 -21.34 0.06
N GLY A 209 -24.35 -21.59 0.90
CA GLY A 209 -22.98 -21.17 0.66
C GLY A 209 -22.67 -19.73 1.06
N ARG A 210 -21.37 -19.42 0.98
CA ARG A 210 -20.80 -18.10 1.22
C ARG A 210 -19.87 -17.79 0.06
N PRO A 211 -20.42 -17.38 -1.12
CA PRO A 211 -19.60 -17.07 -2.26
C PRO A 211 -18.53 -16.02 -1.92
N THR A 212 -17.35 -16.13 -2.53
CA THR A 212 -16.29 -15.17 -2.38
C THR A 212 -16.68 -13.82 -2.98
N GLY A 213 -16.20 -12.74 -2.40
CA GLY A 213 -16.46 -11.38 -2.87
C GLY A 213 -16.49 -10.34 -1.76
N THR A 214 -16.59 -9.08 -2.14
CA THR A 214 -16.74 -7.96 -1.22
C THR A 214 -18.19 -7.51 -1.19
N TYR A 215 -18.82 -7.70 -0.05
CA TYR A 215 -20.21 -7.36 0.24
C TYR A 215 -20.30 -5.99 0.88
N GLU A 216 -20.87 -5.01 0.17
CA GLU A 216 -20.96 -3.62 0.61
C GLU A 216 -22.32 -3.31 1.25
N PHE A 217 -22.29 -2.85 2.50
CA PHE A 217 -23.43 -2.25 3.20
C PHE A 217 -23.35 -0.74 3.03
N ARG A 218 -24.20 -0.17 2.19
CA ARG A 218 -24.11 1.23 1.81
C ARG A 218 -24.95 2.13 2.66
N GLY A 219 -24.40 3.29 3.00
CA GLY A 219 -25.12 4.45 3.52
C GLY A 219 -25.09 5.61 2.53
N GLN A 220 -25.22 6.81 3.02
CA GLN A 220 -25.06 8.03 2.24
C GLN A 220 -23.58 8.45 2.26
N GLY A 221 -22.90 8.29 1.11
CA GLY A 221 -21.49 8.69 0.94
C GLY A 221 -20.47 7.67 1.42
N GLU A 222 -20.81 6.82 2.39
CA GLU A 222 -19.91 5.84 2.99
C GLU A 222 -20.44 4.40 2.83
N SER A 223 -19.53 3.43 2.96
CA SER A 223 -19.89 2.01 2.96
C SER A 223 -19.08 1.21 3.99
N LEU A 224 -19.74 0.26 4.62
CA LEU A 224 -19.10 -0.82 5.36
C LEU A 224 -18.98 -2.02 4.42
N SER A 225 -17.84 -2.67 4.38
CA SER A 225 -17.66 -3.86 3.55
C SER A 225 -17.26 -5.06 4.39
N VAL A 226 -17.78 -6.23 4.01
CA VAL A 226 -17.36 -7.52 4.51
C VAL A 226 -16.86 -8.34 3.32
N THR A 227 -15.60 -8.73 3.36
CA THR A 227 -15.00 -9.56 2.31
C THR A 227 -15.00 -11.02 2.75
N VAL A 228 -15.48 -11.89 1.85
CA VAL A 228 -15.42 -13.34 2.00
C VAL A 228 -14.41 -13.88 1.01
N TRP A 229 -13.44 -14.64 1.49
CA TRP A 229 -12.46 -15.30 0.65
C TRP A 229 -12.30 -16.77 1.02
N ASP A 230 -11.74 -17.54 0.11
CA ASP A 230 -11.67 -19.00 0.18
C ASP A 230 -10.30 -19.43 0.73
N THR A 231 -10.12 -19.28 2.03
CA THR A 231 -8.90 -19.68 2.74
C THR A 231 -9.20 -20.15 4.15
N GLY A 232 -8.43 -21.11 4.64
CA GLY A 232 -8.51 -21.62 6.02
C GLY A 232 -7.82 -20.73 7.05
N SER A 233 -7.06 -19.72 6.60
CA SER A 233 -6.41 -18.75 7.48
C SER A 233 -6.06 -17.48 6.69
N PRO A 234 -5.97 -16.31 7.33
CA PRO A 234 -5.57 -15.08 6.63
C PRO A 234 -4.11 -15.08 6.18
N GLY A 235 -3.24 -15.86 6.81
CA GLY A 235 -1.82 -15.89 6.53
C GLY A 235 -1.43 -16.86 5.41
N PRO A 236 -0.14 -16.88 5.05
CA PRO A 236 0.36 -17.73 3.98
C PRO A 236 0.20 -19.22 4.30
N GLU A 237 -0.12 -20.00 3.28
CA GLU A 237 -0.28 -21.46 3.37
C GLU A 237 1.04 -22.21 3.18
N THR A 238 2.05 -21.54 2.63
CA THR A 238 3.35 -22.14 2.31
C THR A 238 4.44 -21.61 3.22
N ASP A 239 5.30 -22.50 3.70
CA ASP A 239 6.49 -22.12 4.46
C ASP A 239 7.54 -21.48 3.55
N SER A 240 8.21 -20.45 4.06
CA SER A 240 9.35 -19.84 3.40
C SER A 240 10.61 -20.67 3.55
N ARG A 241 11.45 -20.72 2.51
CA ARG A 241 12.80 -21.29 2.61
C ARG A 241 13.72 -20.53 3.58
N PHE A 242 13.38 -19.29 3.92
CA PHE A 242 14.09 -18.45 4.87
C PHE A 242 13.52 -18.53 6.28
N ALA A 243 12.59 -19.47 6.55
CA ALA A 243 11.99 -19.67 7.87
C ALA A 243 13.05 -19.79 8.97
N GLY A 244 12.85 -19.11 10.08
CA GLY A 244 13.78 -19.08 11.22
C GLY A 244 15.03 -18.20 11.03
N ARG A 245 15.15 -17.49 9.92
CA ARG A 245 16.25 -16.57 9.68
C ARG A 245 16.03 -15.24 10.39
N SER A 246 17.06 -14.75 11.07
CA SER A 246 17.09 -13.41 11.60
C SER A 246 17.76 -12.45 10.63
N LEU A 247 17.14 -11.29 10.41
CA LEU A 247 17.66 -10.24 9.54
C LEU A 247 18.21 -9.06 10.37
N PRO A 248 19.16 -8.29 9.82
CA PRO A 248 19.56 -7.03 10.44
C PRO A 248 18.39 -6.03 10.41
N PRO A 249 18.40 -5.02 11.30
CA PRO A 249 17.41 -3.95 11.28
C PRO A 249 17.25 -3.36 9.88
N PHE A 250 15.98 -3.21 9.45
CA PHE A 250 15.67 -2.60 8.16
C PHE A 250 15.76 -1.07 8.26
N PRO A 251 16.25 -0.37 7.23
CA PRO A 251 16.33 1.09 7.23
C PRO A 251 14.94 1.73 7.34
N GLY A 252 14.81 2.78 8.16
CA GLY A 252 13.58 3.52 8.38
C GLY A 252 13.04 3.36 9.80
N ASP A 253 12.04 4.17 10.14
CA ASP A 253 11.44 4.20 11.48
C ASP A 253 10.35 3.11 11.67
N GLY A 254 9.90 2.48 10.59
CA GLY A 254 8.94 1.38 10.57
C GLY A 254 9.63 0.00 10.53
N GLY A 255 8.96 -1.02 11.03
CA GLY A 255 9.40 -2.41 10.84
C GLY A 255 8.95 -2.96 9.49
N VAL A 256 9.48 -4.13 9.11
CA VAL A 256 9.00 -4.89 7.96
C VAL A 256 8.40 -6.21 8.46
N GLN A 257 7.16 -6.48 8.09
CA GLN A 257 6.56 -7.81 8.25
C GLN A 257 7.11 -8.70 7.14
N TRP A 258 8.03 -9.57 7.49
CA TRP A 258 8.68 -10.45 6.53
C TRP A 258 7.83 -11.69 6.23
N PHE A 259 7.78 -12.09 4.96
CA PHE A 259 7.08 -13.30 4.54
C PHE A 259 7.56 -14.55 5.28
N HIS A 260 8.87 -14.69 5.53
CA HIS A 260 9.44 -15.85 6.22
C HIS A 260 9.14 -15.88 7.74
N GLU A 261 8.62 -14.79 8.29
CA GLU A 261 8.14 -14.67 9.68
C GLU A 261 6.61 -14.71 9.75
N ALA A 262 5.95 -14.63 8.59
CA ALA A 262 4.51 -14.63 8.53
C ALA A 262 3.94 -15.99 8.91
N GLY A 263 2.96 -15.98 9.81
CA GLY A 263 2.24 -17.16 10.25
C GLY A 263 0.78 -17.11 9.82
N ARG A 264 0.03 -18.14 10.19
CA ARG A 264 -1.40 -18.29 9.82
C ARG A 264 -2.29 -17.10 10.23
N ALA A 265 -1.89 -16.34 11.23
CA ALA A 265 -2.61 -15.15 11.71
C ALA A 265 -2.17 -13.85 11.04
N THR A 266 -1.15 -13.86 10.17
CA THR A 266 -0.66 -12.67 9.48
C THR A 266 -1.65 -12.25 8.40
N THR A 267 -2.23 -11.07 8.52
CA THR A 267 -3.33 -10.61 7.66
C THR A 267 -2.87 -9.82 6.44
N ALA A 268 -1.63 -9.33 6.43
CA ALA A 268 -1.08 -8.62 5.26
C ALA A 268 0.39 -9.01 5.07
N PHE A 269 0.76 -9.40 3.88
CA PHE A 269 2.11 -9.88 3.58
C PHE A 269 2.41 -9.83 2.08
N VAL A 270 3.71 -9.75 1.75
CA VAL A 270 4.19 -9.94 0.37
C VAL A 270 4.54 -11.41 0.17
N ARG A 271 3.91 -12.06 -0.80
CA ARG A 271 4.20 -13.43 -1.20
C ARG A 271 5.10 -13.44 -2.44
N PRO A 272 6.30 -14.04 -2.42
CA PRO A 272 7.12 -14.20 -3.61
C PRO A 272 6.64 -15.41 -4.43
N GLY A 273 6.65 -15.29 -5.76
CA GLY A 273 6.38 -16.44 -6.66
C GLY A 273 7.51 -17.49 -6.59
N THR A 274 8.72 -17.04 -6.30
CA THR A 274 9.85 -17.90 -5.96
C THR A 274 10.81 -17.14 -5.05
N GLU A 275 11.42 -17.84 -4.13
CA GLU A 275 12.43 -17.29 -3.22
C GLU A 275 13.87 -17.54 -3.70
N ARG A 276 14.04 -18.16 -4.87
CA ARG A 276 15.34 -18.40 -5.51
C ARG A 276 15.18 -18.39 -7.03
N ALA A 277 16.01 -17.63 -7.71
CA ALA A 277 16.06 -17.59 -9.16
C ALA A 277 17.50 -17.42 -9.67
N GLU A 278 17.79 -17.97 -10.85
CA GLU A 278 19.08 -17.76 -11.54
C GLU A 278 18.99 -16.54 -12.42
N LEU A 279 20.01 -15.67 -12.39
CA LEU A 279 20.12 -14.50 -13.26
C LEU A 279 20.45 -14.96 -14.71
N ASP A 280 19.78 -14.44 -15.75
CA ASP A 280 18.77 -13.41 -15.72
C ASP A 280 17.41 -14.02 -15.31
N ALA A 281 16.67 -13.29 -14.50
CA ALA A 281 15.49 -13.82 -13.84
C ALA A 281 14.26 -12.92 -13.99
N GLN A 282 13.09 -13.56 -13.94
CA GLN A 282 11.83 -12.88 -13.69
C GLN A 282 11.19 -13.46 -12.43
N VAL A 283 10.90 -12.62 -11.47
CA VAL A 283 10.30 -13.01 -10.19
C VAL A 283 9.04 -12.17 -9.97
N GLY A 284 7.92 -12.86 -9.77
CA GLY A 284 6.65 -12.22 -9.39
C GLY A 284 6.56 -12.08 -7.87
N PHE A 285 5.89 -11.03 -7.44
CA PHE A 285 5.53 -10.79 -6.04
C PHE A 285 4.06 -10.40 -5.99
N GLU A 286 3.42 -10.76 -4.91
CA GLU A 286 2.02 -10.45 -4.68
C GLU A 286 1.86 -9.90 -3.26
N MET A 287 1.38 -8.67 -3.16
CA MET A 287 0.93 -8.11 -1.89
C MET A 287 -0.49 -8.57 -1.63
N VAL A 288 -0.71 -9.26 -0.52
CA VAL A 288 -1.99 -9.79 -0.08
C VAL A 288 -2.49 -8.98 1.10
N ASN A 289 -3.75 -8.56 1.05
CA ASN A 289 -4.43 -7.88 2.15
C ASN A 289 -5.65 -8.69 2.61
N ASN A 290 -5.44 -9.54 3.58
CA ASN A 290 -6.51 -10.26 4.28
C ASN A 290 -6.89 -9.58 5.61
N SER A 291 -6.57 -8.28 5.76
CA SER A 291 -7.00 -7.46 6.88
C SER A 291 -8.31 -6.73 6.57
N HIS A 292 -8.91 -6.16 7.59
CA HIS A 292 -10.08 -5.29 7.46
C HIS A 292 -9.72 -3.86 7.04
N GLU A 293 -8.43 -3.52 6.97
CA GLU A 293 -7.95 -2.18 6.68
C GLU A 293 -7.67 -1.99 5.19
N ARG A 294 -7.93 -0.79 4.70
CA ARG A 294 -7.44 -0.34 3.40
C ARG A 294 -5.97 -0.02 3.54
N LEU A 295 -5.12 -0.72 2.82
CA LEU A 295 -3.71 -0.39 2.76
C LEU A 295 -3.49 0.71 1.71
N ARG A 296 -2.75 1.77 2.09
CA ARG A 296 -2.63 2.97 1.25
C ARG A 296 -1.21 3.22 0.81
N CYS A 297 -1.10 3.82 -0.38
CA CYS A 297 0.08 4.44 -0.93
C CYS A 297 1.31 3.54 -0.97
N GLY A 298 1.11 2.27 -1.32
CA GLY A 298 2.19 1.32 -1.46
C GLY A 298 3.11 1.61 -2.64
N HIS A 299 4.39 1.67 -2.38
CA HIS A 299 5.43 1.70 -3.39
C HIS A 299 6.34 0.49 -3.21
N TRP A 300 6.72 -0.15 -4.31
CA TRP A 300 7.61 -1.28 -4.27
C TRP A 300 9.07 -0.83 -4.33
N ASN A 301 9.90 -1.40 -3.47
CA ASN A 301 11.32 -1.10 -3.38
C ASN A 301 12.14 -2.39 -3.42
N LEU A 302 13.26 -2.33 -4.10
CA LEU A 302 14.27 -3.39 -4.17
C LEU A 302 15.47 -3.00 -3.31
N TYR A 303 15.83 -3.88 -2.38
CA TYR A 303 17.02 -3.77 -1.55
C TYR A 303 17.93 -4.96 -1.77
N LYS A 304 19.23 -4.80 -1.50
CA LYS A 304 20.19 -5.89 -1.43
C LYS A 304 20.78 -5.98 -0.03
N LEU A 305 20.90 -7.19 0.50
CA LEU A 305 21.59 -7.46 1.76
C LEU A 305 23.04 -7.85 1.49
N VAL A 306 24.00 -7.09 2.03
CA VAL A 306 25.44 -7.36 1.87
C VAL A 306 26.13 -7.19 3.22
N ASP A 307 26.73 -8.24 3.73
CA ASP A 307 27.50 -8.26 4.99
C ASP A 307 26.71 -7.68 6.19
N GLY A 308 25.41 -7.98 6.27
CA GLY A 308 24.55 -7.52 7.36
C GLY A 308 24.03 -6.08 7.22
N GLU A 309 24.17 -5.45 6.06
CA GLU A 309 23.69 -4.11 5.78
C GLU A 309 22.76 -4.09 4.55
N TRP A 310 21.67 -3.30 4.62
CA TRP A 310 20.71 -3.13 3.56
C TRP A 310 21.08 -1.97 2.63
N PHE A 311 21.07 -2.23 1.34
CA PHE A 311 21.33 -1.23 0.29
C PHE A 311 20.10 -1.09 -0.60
N HIS A 312 19.53 0.12 -0.65
CA HIS A 312 18.46 0.41 -1.59
C HIS A 312 19.02 0.41 -3.03
N ILE A 313 18.37 -0.33 -3.91
CA ILE A 313 18.80 -0.50 -5.31
C ILE A 313 17.90 0.26 -6.26
N ALA A 314 16.59 0.07 -6.14
CA ALA A 314 15.62 0.64 -7.08
C ALA A 314 14.20 0.65 -6.48
N PRO A 315 13.29 1.49 -7.02
CA PRO A 315 13.55 2.58 -7.97
C PRO A 315 14.14 3.79 -7.25
N THR A 316 14.80 4.68 -7.99
CA THR A 316 15.38 5.93 -7.43
C THR A 316 14.33 7.00 -7.11
N GLY A 317 13.10 6.79 -7.52
CA GLY A 317 11.98 7.68 -7.22
C GLY A 317 10.64 7.00 -7.54
N HIS A 318 9.59 7.46 -6.90
CA HIS A 318 8.23 6.98 -7.08
C HIS A 318 7.34 8.05 -7.72
N THR A 319 6.32 7.60 -8.43
CA THR A 319 5.22 8.46 -8.87
C THR A 319 4.38 8.89 -7.66
N ALA A 320 3.72 10.02 -7.75
CA ALA A 320 2.89 10.54 -6.65
C ALA A 320 1.51 9.84 -6.54
N ASP A 321 1.27 8.79 -7.33
CA ASP A 321 0.03 8.02 -7.27
C ASP A 321 -0.02 7.22 -5.96
N CYS A 322 -1.18 7.28 -5.32
CA CYS A 322 -1.47 6.49 -4.12
C CYS A 322 -2.34 5.30 -4.52
N ARG A 323 -1.75 4.12 -4.59
CA ARG A 323 -2.47 2.88 -4.83
C ARG A 323 -3.12 2.40 -3.54
N ILE A 324 -4.36 1.98 -3.64
CA ILE A 324 -5.13 1.49 -2.50
C ILE A 324 -5.37 0.00 -2.69
N LEU A 325 -4.97 -0.79 -1.70
CA LEU A 325 -5.28 -2.21 -1.65
C LEU A 325 -6.41 -2.45 -0.65
N MET A 326 -7.57 -2.84 -1.18
CA MET A 326 -8.77 -3.08 -0.39
C MET A 326 -8.66 -4.38 0.43
N PRO A 327 -9.45 -4.54 1.50
CA PRO A 327 -9.62 -5.82 2.18
C PRO A 327 -9.95 -6.95 1.21
N GLY A 328 -9.28 -8.10 1.36
CA GLY A 328 -9.37 -9.23 0.42
C GLY A 328 -8.70 -9.01 -0.93
N GLY A 329 -8.12 -7.82 -1.15
CA GLY A 329 -7.43 -7.48 -2.40
C GLY A 329 -6.02 -8.04 -2.48
N GLN A 330 -5.56 -8.18 -3.71
CA GLN A 330 -4.20 -8.61 -4.03
C GLN A 330 -3.65 -7.68 -5.11
N GLU A 331 -2.35 -7.36 -5.02
CA GLU A 331 -1.65 -6.60 -6.05
C GLU A 331 -0.37 -7.32 -6.47
N GLN A 332 -0.23 -7.53 -7.75
CA GLN A 332 0.93 -8.21 -8.33
C GLN A 332 1.98 -7.22 -8.80
N TRP A 333 3.23 -7.58 -8.63
CA TRP A 333 4.37 -6.83 -9.09
C TRP A 333 5.48 -7.77 -9.60
N GLY A 334 6.20 -7.36 -10.64
CA GLY A 334 7.24 -8.14 -11.27
C GLY A 334 8.63 -7.51 -11.10
N LEU A 335 9.64 -8.33 -10.84
CA LEU A 335 11.05 -7.97 -10.96
C LEU A 335 11.66 -8.74 -12.14
N ARG A 336 12.15 -8.03 -13.15
CA ARG A 336 13.02 -8.55 -14.19
C ARG A 336 14.45 -8.17 -13.86
N ALA A 337 15.23 -9.14 -13.46
CA ALA A 337 16.60 -8.98 -12.93
C ALA A 337 17.62 -9.49 -13.94
N PHE A 338 18.57 -8.65 -14.35
CA PHE A 338 19.62 -8.99 -15.31
C PHE A 338 21.00 -8.81 -14.67
N ASN A 339 21.93 -9.75 -14.89
CA ASN A 339 23.32 -9.59 -14.47
C ASN A 339 24.06 -8.56 -15.34
N GLY A 340 23.73 -8.47 -16.62
CA GLY A 340 24.19 -7.48 -17.57
C GLY A 340 23.25 -6.26 -17.72
N PRO A 341 23.33 -5.54 -18.85
CA PRO A 341 22.39 -4.48 -19.18
C PRO A 341 20.94 -4.97 -19.18
N ALA A 342 20.04 -4.14 -18.68
CA ALA A 342 18.62 -4.47 -18.70
C ALA A 342 18.10 -4.56 -20.14
N VAL A 343 17.36 -5.63 -20.45
CA VAL A 343 16.66 -5.78 -21.72
C VAL A 343 15.25 -5.24 -21.57
N GLY A 344 14.91 -4.20 -22.34
CA GLY A 344 13.57 -3.61 -22.34
C GLY A 344 12.50 -4.61 -22.81
N CYS A 345 11.27 -4.41 -22.38
CA CYS A 345 10.13 -5.14 -22.95
C CYS A 345 9.90 -4.72 -24.40
N SER A 346 9.84 -5.68 -25.31
CA SER A 346 9.25 -5.43 -26.63
C SER A 346 7.73 -5.35 -26.50
N THR A 347 7.11 -4.35 -27.11
CA THR A 347 5.66 -4.18 -27.17
C THR A 347 5.01 -5.43 -27.77
N GLY A 348 4.44 -6.29 -26.95
CA GLY A 348 3.62 -7.39 -27.41
C GLY A 348 3.55 -8.63 -26.52
N ASP A 349 4.60 -9.02 -25.84
CA ASP A 349 4.67 -10.34 -25.19
C ASP A 349 5.04 -10.34 -23.68
N CYS A 350 5.23 -9.18 -23.08
CA CYS A 350 5.63 -9.13 -21.66
C CYS A 350 4.61 -8.32 -20.87
N ASN A 351 4.11 -8.89 -19.77
CA ASN A 351 3.53 -8.09 -18.71
C ASN A 351 4.66 -7.23 -18.14
N CYS A 352 4.70 -5.95 -18.55
CA CYS A 352 5.75 -5.01 -18.17
C CYS A 352 5.44 -4.28 -16.87
N ASP A 353 4.45 -4.75 -16.10
CA ASP A 353 4.13 -4.22 -14.78
C ASP A 353 5.21 -4.63 -13.79
N GLY A 354 5.95 -3.65 -13.30
CA GLY A 354 7.01 -3.88 -12.34
C GLY A 354 8.35 -3.21 -12.68
N LEU A 355 9.41 -3.68 -12.05
CA LEU A 355 10.75 -3.16 -12.18
C LEU A 355 11.59 -4.02 -13.14
N THR A 356 12.21 -3.38 -14.12
CA THR A 356 13.26 -3.99 -14.93
C THR A 356 14.60 -3.40 -14.51
N GLN A 357 15.48 -4.24 -13.95
CA GLN A 357 16.76 -3.80 -13.38
C GLN A 357 17.93 -4.60 -13.96
N GLY A 358 18.88 -3.88 -14.53
CA GLY A 358 20.16 -4.43 -14.98
C GLY A 358 21.25 -4.36 -13.93
N TYR A 359 22.35 -5.03 -14.21
CA TYR A 359 23.58 -5.05 -13.42
C TYR A 359 23.39 -5.53 -11.98
N LEU A 360 22.44 -6.43 -11.74
CA LEU A 360 22.28 -7.10 -10.47
C LEU A 360 23.27 -8.27 -10.36
N GLY A 361 24.05 -8.30 -9.31
CA GLY A 361 24.90 -9.46 -8.99
C GLY A 361 24.13 -10.49 -8.17
N GLY A 362 24.65 -11.72 -8.15
CA GLY A 362 24.16 -12.74 -7.23
C GLY A 362 24.19 -12.27 -5.78
N GLY A 363 23.23 -12.75 -4.97
CA GLY A 363 23.08 -12.40 -3.57
C GLY A 363 21.63 -12.43 -3.09
N GLU A 364 21.41 -11.89 -1.91
CA GLU A 364 20.10 -11.83 -1.28
C GLU A 364 19.51 -10.45 -1.45
N TYR A 365 18.28 -10.44 -1.91
CA TYR A 365 17.51 -9.23 -2.15
C TYR A 365 16.23 -9.27 -1.35
N ALA A 366 15.72 -8.09 -1.02
CA ALA A 366 14.40 -7.92 -0.44
C ALA A 366 13.55 -7.06 -1.37
N ILE A 367 12.32 -7.52 -1.57
CA ILE A 367 11.25 -6.72 -2.13
C ILE A 367 10.40 -6.24 -0.98
N VAL A 368 10.23 -4.93 -0.86
CA VAL A 368 9.43 -4.30 0.19
C VAL A 368 8.32 -3.49 -0.46
N ALA A 369 7.09 -3.82 -0.10
CA ALA A 369 5.90 -3.09 -0.50
C ALA A 369 5.48 -2.16 0.63
N GLY A 370 5.63 -0.86 0.42
CA GLY A 370 5.34 0.18 1.40
C GLY A 370 3.84 0.47 1.57
N TYR A 371 2.97 -0.54 1.42
CA TYR A 371 1.57 -0.38 1.74
C TYR A 371 1.43 -0.15 3.24
N GLY A 372 1.17 1.10 3.62
CA GLY A 372 1.09 1.51 5.01
C GLY A 372 0.00 0.78 5.80
N GLN A 373 0.40 -0.27 6.45
CA GLN A 373 -0.10 -0.55 7.77
C GLN A 373 0.51 0.54 8.65
N ALA A 374 -0.23 1.13 9.54
CA ALA A 374 0.14 2.35 10.25
C ALA A 374 1.56 2.39 10.86
N THR A 375 2.29 1.28 10.91
CA THR A 375 3.61 1.14 11.53
C THR A 375 4.58 0.17 10.84
N THR A 376 4.17 -0.62 9.84
CA THR A 376 5.02 -1.67 9.24
C THR A 376 4.81 -1.79 7.74
N GLU A 377 5.87 -1.96 7.00
CA GLU A 377 5.85 -2.37 5.59
C GLU A 377 5.80 -3.90 5.50
N SER A 378 5.47 -4.43 4.32
CA SER A 378 5.52 -5.88 4.08
C SER A 378 6.64 -6.22 3.10
N GLY A 379 7.38 -7.28 3.37
CA GLY A 379 8.52 -7.63 2.52
C GLY A 379 8.74 -9.13 2.36
N ALA A 380 9.42 -9.50 1.27
CA ALA A 380 9.85 -10.86 0.99
C ALA A 380 11.30 -10.90 0.52
N LEU A 381 12.01 -11.97 0.90
CA LEU A 381 13.36 -12.23 0.44
C LEU A 381 13.36 -13.04 -0.85
N VAL A 382 14.36 -12.79 -1.69
CA VAL A 382 14.70 -13.61 -2.85
C VAL A 382 16.22 -13.76 -2.98
N ALA A 383 16.70 -14.96 -3.19
CA ALA A 383 18.09 -15.23 -3.53
C ALA A 383 18.24 -15.24 -5.06
N LEU A 384 18.93 -14.27 -5.60
CA LEU A 384 19.34 -14.27 -6.99
C LEU A 384 20.72 -14.98 -7.10
N VAL A 385 20.80 -15.95 -7.99
CA VAL A 385 22.01 -16.76 -8.21
C VAL A 385 22.66 -16.31 -9.51
N GLY A 386 23.93 -15.96 -9.44
CA GLY A 386 24.69 -15.47 -10.60
C GLY A 386 26.03 -14.88 -10.17
N ASP A 387 26.74 -14.35 -11.12
CA ASP A 387 28.02 -13.68 -10.88
C ASP A 387 27.82 -12.37 -10.09
N ARG A 388 28.91 -11.90 -9.48
CA ARG A 388 28.90 -10.59 -8.83
C ARG A 388 28.72 -9.49 -9.85
N ALA A 389 28.01 -8.42 -9.48
CA ALA A 389 27.87 -7.26 -10.34
C ALA A 389 29.24 -6.65 -10.69
N ALA A 390 29.49 -6.53 -11.98
CA ALA A 390 30.67 -5.85 -12.49
C ALA A 390 30.41 -4.36 -12.63
N VAL A 391 31.41 -3.53 -12.31
CA VAL A 391 31.36 -2.09 -12.62
C VAL A 391 32.08 -1.86 -13.93
N THR A 392 31.31 -1.44 -14.93
CA THR A 392 31.81 -1.15 -16.28
C THR A 392 31.48 0.30 -16.66
N PRO A 393 32.39 1.01 -17.35
CA PRO A 393 32.08 2.37 -17.83
C PRO A 393 30.91 2.34 -18.81
N VAL A 394 30.36 3.50 -19.13
CA VAL A 394 29.43 3.65 -20.24
C VAL A 394 30.15 3.41 -21.56
N ASP A 395 29.42 3.00 -22.59
CA ASP A 395 29.96 2.81 -23.91
C ASP A 395 30.47 4.15 -24.50
N GLY A 396 31.57 4.09 -25.26
CA GLY A 396 32.12 5.26 -25.97
C GLY A 396 32.91 6.25 -25.14
N VAL A 397 33.28 5.93 -23.89
CA VAL A 397 34.23 6.78 -23.14
C VAL A 397 35.60 6.76 -23.81
N SER A 398 36.27 7.91 -23.83
CA SER A 398 37.71 8.02 -24.21
C SER A 398 38.55 8.17 -22.94
N THR A 399 39.79 7.69 -22.98
CA THR A 399 40.70 7.75 -21.85
C THR A 399 42.06 8.24 -22.27
N VAL A 400 42.63 9.15 -21.47
CA VAL A 400 44.00 9.62 -21.61
C VAL A 400 44.73 9.42 -20.28
N ARG A 401 45.92 8.84 -20.31
CA ARG A 401 46.76 8.67 -19.12
C ARG A 401 47.93 9.61 -19.15
N ASP A 402 48.14 10.36 -18.09
CA ASP A 402 49.29 11.19 -17.84
C ASP A 402 49.85 10.84 -16.46
N GLY A 403 50.99 10.15 -16.47
CA GLY A 403 51.62 9.64 -15.25
C GLY A 403 50.73 8.69 -14.46
N ASP A 404 50.35 9.09 -13.27
CA ASP A 404 49.48 8.36 -12.35
C ASP A 404 48.01 8.85 -12.38
N THR A 405 47.68 9.75 -13.29
CA THR A 405 46.33 10.27 -13.48
C THR A 405 45.76 9.76 -14.79
N VAL A 406 44.48 9.31 -14.74
CA VAL A 406 43.68 8.92 -15.90
C VAL A 406 42.55 9.93 -16.05
N THR A 407 42.45 10.55 -17.20
CA THR A 407 41.29 11.38 -17.59
C THR A 407 40.36 10.54 -18.45
N VAL A 408 39.10 10.51 -18.05
CA VAL A 408 37.99 9.80 -18.73
C VAL A 408 37.02 10.83 -19.23
N THR A 409 36.83 10.92 -20.54
CA THR A 409 35.88 11.85 -21.16
C THR A 409 34.68 11.07 -21.64
N THR A 410 33.49 11.46 -21.18
CA THR A 410 32.21 10.85 -21.59
C THR A 410 31.62 11.57 -22.81
N GLY A 411 30.71 10.95 -23.53
CA GLY A 411 30.04 11.57 -24.67
C GLY A 411 29.16 12.78 -24.33
N ARG A 412 29.03 13.10 -23.03
CA ARG A 412 28.27 14.27 -22.55
C ARG A 412 29.15 15.52 -22.39
N HIS A 413 30.45 15.36 -22.38
CA HIS A 413 31.38 16.46 -22.29
C HIS A 413 31.60 17.06 -23.65
N GLY A 414 31.44 18.38 -23.79
CA GLY A 414 31.68 19.12 -25.02
C GLY A 414 30.56 18.98 -26.07
N ASP A 415 29.42 18.44 -25.72
CA ASP A 415 28.25 18.31 -26.62
C ASP A 415 27.51 19.65 -26.84
N GLY A 416 27.75 20.66 -25.99
CA GLY A 416 27.11 21.96 -26.05
C GLY A 416 25.64 21.99 -25.59
N GLU A 417 25.18 20.90 -25.04
CA GLU A 417 23.82 20.77 -24.53
C GLU A 417 23.72 21.20 -23.05
N GLN A 418 22.50 21.26 -22.53
CA GLN A 418 22.23 21.49 -21.11
C GLN A 418 21.99 20.14 -20.39
N PRO A 419 22.55 19.90 -19.22
CA PRO A 419 23.35 20.80 -18.35
C PRO A 419 24.79 21.04 -18.85
N PRO A 420 25.45 22.10 -18.37
CA PRO A 420 26.80 22.47 -18.83
C PRO A 420 27.83 21.41 -18.44
N ASP A 421 28.99 21.50 -19.10
CA ASP A 421 30.14 20.65 -18.80
C ASP A 421 30.60 20.81 -17.36
N ALA A 422 30.92 19.69 -16.75
CA ALA A 422 31.46 19.65 -15.40
C ALA A 422 32.43 18.46 -15.23
N THR A 423 33.28 18.57 -14.21
CA THR A 423 34.36 17.61 -13.98
C THR A 423 34.42 17.24 -12.51
N PHE A 424 34.66 15.98 -12.22
CA PHE A 424 35.01 15.52 -10.89
C PHE A 424 36.25 14.63 -10.91
N SER A 425 36.93 14.50 -9.77
CA SER A 425 38.02 13.56 -9.60
C SER A 425 37.73 12.54 -8.50
N LEU A 426 38.20 11.32 -8.70
CA LEU A 426 38.17 10.21 -7.74
C LEU A 426 39.63 9.85 -7.38
N ALA A 427 39.88 9.74 -6.07
CA ALA A 427 41.16 9.25 -5.53
C ALA A 427 40.89 8.29 -4.36
N ARG A 428 41.94 7.49 -3.98
CA ARG A 428 41.85 6.71 -2.73
C ARG A 428 41.90 7.63 -1.53
N ALA A 429 41.21 7.26 -0.47
CA ALA A 429 41.17 7.97 0.80
C ALA A 429 41.54 7.03 1.94
N ASP A 430 41.95 7.61 3.08
CA ASP A 430 42.35 6.84 4.25
C ASP A 430 41.14 6.18 4.95
N SER A 431 40.00 6.88 4.96
CA SER A 431 38.76 6.39 5.61
C SER A 431 37.51 6.97 4.96
N ALA A 432 36.42 6.21 5.09
CA ALA A 432 35.07 6.64 4.74
C ALA A 432 34.04 5.91 5.59
N GLY A 433 32.96 6.60 5.95
CA GLY A 433 31.84 6.01 6.72
C GLY A 433 30.77 5.40 5.81
N GLU A 434 30.41 6.07 4.74
CA GLU A 434 29.40 5.60 3.80
C GLU A 434 29.90 4.40 2.99
N ARG A 435 29.05 3.43 2.76
CA ARG A 435 29.34 2.26 1.93
C ARG A 435 28.48 2.27 0.68
N VAL A 436 29.10 1.95 -0.45
CA VAL A 436 28.44 1.84 -1.76
C VAL A 436 28.74 0.47 -2.36
N ILE A 437 27.76 -0.14 -3.00
CA ILE A 437 27.90 -1.44 -3.68
C ILE A 437 27.85 -1.29 -5.20
N ALA A 438 28.27 -2.33 -5.91
CA ALA A 438 28.36 -2.29 -7.38
C ALA A 438 27.00 -2.03 -8.05
N GLU A 439 25.95 -2.63 -7.51
CA GLU A 439 24.60 -2.44 -8.01
C GLU A 439 24.15 -1.00 -7.95
N GLN A 440 24.48 -0.25 -6.88
CA GLN A 440 24.13 1.17 -6.77
C GLN A 440 24.93 2.01 -7.77
N VAL A 441 26.22 1.68 -7.98
CA VAL A 441 27.07 2.36 -8.97
C VAL A 441 26.56 2.16 -10.40
N MET A 442 26.02 0.96 -10.67
CA MET A 442 25.57 0.57 -12.00
C MET A 442 24.09 0.84 -12.25
N THR A 443 23.32 1.18 -11.20
CA THR A 443 21.90 1.44 -11.33
C THR A 443 21.65 2.57 -12.33
N SER A 444 20.92 2.24 -13.38
CA SER A 444 20.42 3.18 -14.36
C SER A 444 18.90 2.94 -14.46
N GLY A 445 18.10 3.88 -14.05
CA GLY A 445 16.66 3.80 -14.13
C GLY A 445 16.08 5.04 -14.81
N ARG A 446 14.80 5.00 -15.13
CA ARG A 446 14.07 6.10 -15.79
C ARG A 446 14.21 7.45 -15.05
N PHE A 447 14.59 7.41 -13.78
CA PHE A 447 14.86 8.56 -12.93
C PHE A 447 16.32 8.65 -12.47
N ALA A 448 17.19 7.73 -12.92
CA ALA A 448 18.64 7.83 -12.66
C ALA A 448 19.21 8.94 -13.54
N THR A 449 19.25 10.13 -12.98
CA THR A 449 19.89 11.30 -13.57
C THR A 449 21.41 11.20 -13.57
N TYR A 450 21.98 10.08 -13.13
CA TYR A 450 23.38 9.92 -12.70
C TYR A 450 24.13 8.86 -13.51
N GLU A 451 23.61 8.54 -14.70
CA GLU A 451 24.29 7.64 -15.60
C GLU A 451 25.71 8.17 -15.88
N GLY A 452 26.67 7.34 -15.63
CA GLY A 452 28.05 7.62 -15.96
C GLY A 452 28.93 8.14 -14.84
N GLY A 453 28.39 8.51 -13.68
CA GLY A 453 29.15 8.98 -12.55
C GLY A 453 30.28 8.04 -12.10
N LEU A 454 30.16 7.42 -10.96
CA LEU A 454 31.19 6.53 -10.39
C LEU A 454 31.58 5.34 -11.28
N ARG A 455 30.66 4.85 -12.14
CA ARG A 455 30.98 3.77 -13.08
C ARG A 455 32.05 4.14 -14.11
N ASN A 456 32.21 5.44 -14.42
CA ASN A 456 33.24 5.92 -15.31
C ASN A 456 34.56 6.28 -14.61
N ALA A 457 34.63 6.16 -13.30
CA ALA A 457 35.84 6.42 -12.52
C ALA A 457 36.43 5.15 -11.90
N LEU A 458 35.61 4.36 -11.19
CA LEU A 458 36.10 3.22 -10.41
C LEU A 458 36.89 2.17 -11.21
N PRO A 459 36.49 1.78 -12.45
CA PRO A 459 37.25 0.77 -13.21
C PRO A 459 38.64 1.21 -13.62
N PHE A 460 38.91 2.50 -13.67
CA PHE A 460 40.19 3.08 -14.13
C PHE A 460 41.17 3.33 -12.99
N LEU A 461 40.75 3.24 -11.72
CA LEU A 461 41.63 3.41 -10.57
C LEU A 461 42.37 2.10 -10.24
N THR A 462 43.18 1.67 -11.21
CA THR A 462 44.00 0.45 -11.14
C THR A 462 45.34 0.67 -10.45
N ASP A 463 46.22 -0.33 -10.45
CA ASP A 463 47.58 -0.20 -9.91
C ASP A 463 48.36 0.85 -10.70
N GLY A 464 49.08 1.71 -9.95
CA GLY A 464 49.85 2.81 -10.53
C GLY A 464 49.01 4.01 -11.01
N VAL A 465 47.68 4.02 -10.72
CA VAL A 465 46.80 5.17 -10.88
C VAL A 465 46.38 5.68 -9.51
N SER A 466 46.77 6.91 -9.20
CA SER A 466 46.42 7.58 -7.94
C SER A 466 45.13 8.39 -8.05
N ARG A 467 44.81 8.85 -9.24
CA ARG A 467 43.68 9.75 -9.50
C ARG A 467 42.99 9.44 -10.84
N VAL A 468 41.68 9.48 -10.86
CA VAL A 468 40.87 9.47 -12.08
C VAL A 468 40.09 10.78 -12.15
N VAL A 469 40.17 11.47 -13.28
CA VAL A 469 39.40 12.69 -13.58
C VAL A 469 38.33 12.31 -14.60
N VAL A 470 37.08 12.66 -14.32
CA VAL A 470 35.95 12.38 -15.23
C VAL A 470 35.41 13.69 -15.75
N GLU A 471 35.49 13.87 -17.05
CA GLU A 471 34.89 14.97 -17.80
C GLU A 471 33.51 14.54 -18.31
N THR A 472 32.49 15.26 -17.90
CA THR A 472 31.07 14.91 -18.11
C THR A 472 30.20 16.18 -18.04
N ASP A 473 28.94 16.06 -17.67
CA ASP A 473 28.01 17.16 -17.42
C ASP A 473 27.77 17.41 -15.91
N GLU A 474 27.22 18.58 -15.59
CA GLU A 474 26.90 18.97 -14.20
C GLU A 474 25.94 18.01 -13.51
N ARG A 475 24.96 17.46 -14.25
CA ARG A 475 23.98 16.48 -13.70
C ARG A 475 24.68 15.20 -13.23
N ALA A 476 25.65 14.70 -13.97
CA ALA A 476 26.41 13.52 -13.58
C ALA A 476 27.29 13.80 -12.34
N VAL A 477 27.89 15.00 -12.27
CA VAL A 477 28.66 15.42 -11.09
C VAL A 477 27.80 15.59 -9.86
N ASP A 478 26.64 16.25 -9.97
CA ASP A 478 25.68 16.42 -8.88
C ASP A 478 25.16 15.09 -8.39
N GLY A 479 24.98 14.13 -9.28
CA GLY A 479 24.57 12.80 -8.91
C GLY A 479 25.56 12.06 -8.05
N VAL A 480 26.81 12.21 -8.32
CA VAL A 480 27.87 11.57 -7.54
C VAL A 480 28.11 12.27 -6.20
N LEU A 481 28.02 13.59 -6.17
CA LEU A 481 28.36 14.41 -5.02
C LEU A 481 27.15 14.82 -4.17
N GLY A 482 26.00 15.06 -4.81
CA GLY A 482 24.86 15.80 -4.27
C GLY A 482 24.90 17.27 -4.71
N TYR A 483 23.75 17.94 -4.73
CA TYR A 483 23.61 19.32 -5.27
C TYR A 483 24.44 20.37 -4.57
N ASP A 484 24.62 20.26 -3.25
CA ASP A 484 25.26 21.31 -2.43
C ASP A 484 26.59 20.87 -1.88
N THR A 485 27.17 19.76 -2.37
CA THR A 485 28.45 19.26 -1.87
C THR A 485 29.54 19.29 -2.93
N ASN A 486 30.74 19.67 -2.50
CA ASN A 486 31.92 19.68 -3.35
C ASN A 486 32.80 18.45 -3.19
N SER A 487 32.58 17.64 -2.16
CA SER A 487 33.27 16.38 -1.94
C SER A 487 32.42 15.36 -1.21
N ARG A 488 32.67 14.09 -1.50
CA ARG A 488 32.01 12.95 -0.85
C ARG A 488 33.03 11.84 -0.65
N ARG A 489 32.97 11.17 0.52
CA ARG A 489 33.79 9.98 0.81
C ARG A 489 32.90 8.77 0.95
N PHE A 490 33.30 7.67 0.31
CA PHE A 490 32.62 6.42 0.38
C PHE A 490 33.58 5.23 0.37
N ARG A 491 33.10 4.07 0.84
CA ARG A 491 33.80 2.80 0.78
C ARG A 491 33.19 1.92 -0.30
N PHE A 492 34.01 1.40 -1.19
CA PHE A 492 33.65 0.48 -2.24
C PHE A 492 34.58 -0.73 -2.22
N ARG A 493 34.04 -1.95 -2.13
CA ARG A 493 34.85 -3.20 -2.05
C ARG A 493 35.96 -3.17 -1.01
N GLY A 494 35.69 -2.57 0.14
CA GLY A 494 36.64 -2.48 1.27
C GLY A 494 37.61 -1.31 1.21
N GLN A 495 37.78 -0.65 0.05
CA GLN A 495 38.69 0.51 -0.13
C GLN A 495 37.88 1.81 0.03
N ALA A 496 38.47 2.78 0.75
CA ALA A 496 37.92 4.14 0.85
C ALA A 496 38.36 5.02 -0.33
N TYR A 497 37.43 5.87 -0.76
CA TYR A 497 37.58 6.79 -1.87
C TYR A 497 37.04 8.18 -1.50
N GLU A 498 37.61 9.19 -2.15
CA GLU A 498 37.11 10.57 -2.12
C GLU A 498 36.83 11.05 -3.54
N VAL A 499 35.64 11.59 -3.74
CA VAL A 499 35.26 12.31 -4.96
C VAL A 499 35.27 13.80 -4.66
N VAL A 500 35.79 14.57 -5.57
CA VAL A 500 35.87 16.04 -5.43
C VAL A 500 35.46 16.69 -6.75
N ARG A 501 34.58 17.68 -6.69
CA ARG A 501 34.25 18.53 -7.85
C ARG A 501 35.50 19.33 -8.27
N CYS A 502 35.91 19.19 -9.51
CA CYS A 502 36.94 20.04 -10.07
C CYS A 502 36.31 21.40 -10.45
N ARG A 503 36.91 22.48 -9.98
CA ARG A 503 36.52 23.81 -10.44
C ARG A 503 37.05 23.99 -11.85
N SER A 504 36.20 24.42 -12.77
CA SER A 504 36.68 24.97 -14.05
C SER A 504 37.39 26.28 -13.71
N ASP A 505 38.71 26.33 -13.83
CA ASP A 505 39.41 27.61 -13.86
C ASP A 505 38.94 28.32 -15.14
N ILE A 506 38.02 29.30 -14.98
CA ILE A 506 37.58 30.20 -16.05
C ILE A 506 38.69 31.19 -16.34
#